data_20f8242c93b98c277daa29af75556520
#
_entry.id   20f8242c93b98c277daa29af75556520
#
_cell.length_a   1.000
_cell.length_b   1.000
_cell.length_c   1.000
_cell.angle_alpha   90.00
_cell.angle_beta   90.00
_cell.angle_gamma   90.00
#
_symmetry.space_group_name_H-M   'P 1'
#
loop_
_entity.id
_entity.type
_entity.pdbx_description
1 polymer ?
#
loop_
_entity_poly.entity_id
_entity_poly.type
_entity_poly.pdbx_seq_one_letter_code
_entity_poly.pdbx_strand_id
1 'polypeptide(L)'
;MKRRNFLHSIAISTAAVSGSSFTNKTKTASTKKESLNITASLKTDLAIIGGGLGGVAAAIAALRNGLTVVLTEETDWIGGQMTSQGVPPDEHPWIETTGAPKSYRLLRDGIRNYYKRNYPLINEAKRNDYLNPGAGKVSRLCHEPKVALAVLYEMLAPYISTGRLTLLKEHKPIDADVKNTEVNSITIQSLRSNQKTKLTADYFVDATELGDL
;
A
#
# COMPACT_ATOMS: atom_id res chain seq x y z
N MET A 1 1.64 -27.42 5.92
CA MET A 1 2.86 -27.31 6.77
C MET A 1 2.91 -25.88 7.29
N LYS A 2 2.78 -25.69 8.60
CA LYS A 2 2.73 -24.34 9.22
C LYS A 2 4.16 -23.77 9.31
N ARG A 3 4.40 -22.62 8.70
CA ARG A 3 5.71 -21.92 8.63
C ARG A 3 6.28 -21.40 9.97
N ARG A 4 5.65 -21.71 11.09
CA ARG A 4 6.00 -21.17 12.42
C ARG A 4 7.03 -21.97 13.24
N ASN A 5 7.51 -23.13 12.78
CA ASN A 5 8.35 -24.03 13.57
C ASN A 5 9.82 -24.09 13.15
N PHE A 6 10.33 -23.15 12.35
CA PHE A 6 11.71 -23.20 11.86
C PHE A 6 12.75 -22.45 12.72
N LEU A 7 12.32 -21.70 13.74
CA LEU A 7 13.24 -20.85 14.51
C LEU A 7 13.53 -21.32 15.97
N HIS A 8 13.23 -22.59 16.33
CA HIS A 8 13.42 -23.07 17.70
C HIS A 8 14.50 -24.15 17.90
N SER A 9 15.44 -24.25 17.00
CA SER A 9 16.47 -25.30 17.11
C SER A 9 17.89 -24.77 16.89
N ILE A 10 18.37 -23.83 17.71
CA ILE A 10 19.82 -23.64 17.95
C ILE A 10 19.99 -22.97 19.31
N ALA A 11 20.67 -23.69 20.19
CA ALA A 11 21.41 -23.30 21.38
C ALA A 11 20.93 -23.97 22.67
N ILE A 12 21.41 -25.22 22.89
CA ILE A 12 21.66 -25.74 24.20
C ILE A 12 23.14 -26.08 24.21
N SER A 13 23.96 -25.26 24.83
CA SER A 13 25.27 -25.63 25.36
C SER A 13 25.26 -25.37 26.86
N THR A 14 25.41 -26.47 27.59
CA THR A 14 25.48 -26.59 29.01
C THR A 14 26.68 -25.84 29.59
N ALA A 15 26.42 -25.05 30.64
CA ALA A 15 27.40 -24.73 31.68
C ALA A 15 26.68 -24.79 33.04
N ALA A 16 27.02 -25.79 33.82
CA ALA A 16 26.62 -25.89 35.21
C ALA A 16 27.50 -24.98 36.06
N VAL A 17 26.91 -24.05 36.80
CA VAL A 17 27.53 -23.43 37.99
C VAL A 17 26.47 -23.23 39.06
N SER A 18 26.87 -23.74 40.25
CA SER A 18 26.23 -23.79 41.55
C SER A 18 25.48 -22.54 42.04
N GLY A 19 24.35 -22.80 42.60
CA GLY A 19 23.60 -22.24 43.72
C GLY A 19 23.83 -20.80 44.20
N SER A 20 22.79 -19.99 43.96
CA SER A 20 22.30 -19.03 44.95
C SER A 20 20.85 -18.67 44.56
N SER A 21 19.97 -18.90 45.54
CA SER A 21 18.52 -18.59 45.41
C SER A 21 18.30 -17.09 45.33
N PHE A 22 18.13 -16.60 44.10
CA PHE A 22 17.54 -15.29 43.87
C PHE A 22 16.04 -15.45 43.61
N THR A 23 15.23 -15.07 44.60
CA THR A 23 13.80 -14.86 44.39
C THR A 23 13.61 -13.68 43.45
N ASN A 24 13.51 -13.96 42.16
CA ASN A 24 13.08 -12.98 41.17
C ASN A 24 11.57 -12.72 41.36
N LYS A 25 11.23 -11.64 42.06
CA LYS A 25 9.94 -11.01 41.95
C LYS A 25 9.80 -10.53 40.51
N THR A 26 9.11 -11.30 39.66
CA THR A 26 8.66 -10.87 38.34
C THR A 26 7.72 -9.68 38.56
N LYS A 27 8.25 -8.46 38.48
CA LYS A 27 7.44 -7.29 38.31
C LYS A 27 6.78 -7.43 36.93
N THR A 28 5.52 -7.83 36.92
CA THR A 28 4.65 -7.65 35.74
C THR A 28 4.64 -6.17 35.46
N ALA A 29 5.42 -5.73 34.47
CA ALA A 29 5.34 -4.37 33.97
C ALA A 29 3.99 -4.25 33.29
N SER A 30 3.01 -3.71 34.01
CA SER A 30 1.80 -3.16 33.42
C SER A 30 2.27 -2.03 32.50
N THR A 31 2.40 -2.30 31.22
CA THR A 31 2.59 -1.29 30.17
C THR A 31 1.34 -0.46 30.20
N LYS A 32 1.38 0.67 30.89
CA LYS A 32 0.37 1.71 30.82
C LYS A 32 0.30 2.11 29.35
N LYS A 33 -0.78 1.72 28.64
CA LYS A 33 -1.05 2.15 27.28
C LYS A 33 -1.09 3.68 27.34
N GLU A 34 -0.06 4.32 26.83
CA GLU A 34 0.02 5.77 26.77
C GLU A 34 -1.20 6.25 25.97
N SER A 35 -2.00 7.13 26.52
CA SER A 35 -3.20 7.61 25.84
C SER A 35 -2.78 8.32 24.56
N LEU A 36 -3.05 7.71 23.41
CA LEU A 36 -2.81 8.34 22.12
C LEU A 36 -3.67 9.60 22.04
N ASN A 37 -3.04 10.78 21.99
CA ASN A 37 -3.75 12.04 21.75
C ASN A 37 -4.29 12.05 20.31
N ILE A 38 -5.49 11.51 20.11
CA ILE A 38 -6.19 11.49 18.81
C ILE A 38 -6.75 12.90 18.58
N THR A 39 -6.35 13.51 17.46
CA THR A 39 -6.72 14.89 17.10
C THR A 39 -7.86 14.96 16.09
N ALA A 40 -8.12 13.87 15.37
CA ALA A 40 -9.18 13.77 14.36
C ALA A 40 -9.76 12.35 14.29
N SER A 41 -10.95 12.23 13.70
CA SER A 41 -11.56 10.94 13.39
C SER A 41 -12.14 10.95 11.97
N LEU A 42 -12.01 9.82 11.27
CA LEU A 42 -12.58 9.58 9.95
C LEU A 42 -13.41 8.30 9.99
N LYS A 43 -14.49 8.30 9.22
CA LYS A 43 -15.33 7.10 9.01
C LYS A 43 -15.52 6.88 7.51
N THR A 44 -15.48 5.62 7.09
CA THR A 44 -15.65 5.22 5.68
C THR A 44 -16.21 3.79 5.62
N ASP A 45 -16.64 3.32 4.44
CA ASP A 45 -17.05 1.93 4.27
C ASP A 45 -15.82 1.01 4.23
N LEU A 46 -14.73 1.45 3.56
CA LEU A 46 -13.50 0.67 3.44
C LEU A 46 -12.27 1.53 3.73
N ALA A 47 -11.45 1.09 4.68
CA ALA A 47 -10.13 1.65 4.95
C ALA A 47 -9.04 0.76 4.33
N ILE A 48 -8.21 1.34 3.48
CA ILE A 48 -7.07 0.66 2.84
C ILE A 48 -5.79 1.30 3.37
N ILE A 49 -4.99 0.50 4.04
CA ILE A 49 -3.72 0.93 4.62
C ILE A 49 -2.59 0.46 3.71
N GLY A 50 -1.95 1.42 3.05
CA GLY A 50 -0.93 1.20 2.03
C GLY A 50 -1.43 1.55 0.62
N GLY A 51 -0.80 2.53 0.00
CA GLY A 51 -1.13 3.07 -1.32
C GLY A 51 -0.28 2.50 -2.46
N GLY A 52 0.34 1.33 -2.26
CA GLY A 52 1.00 0.59 -3.33
C GLY A 52 0.03 0.22 -4.46
N LEU A 53 0.50 -0.42 -5.51
CA LEU A 53 -0.35 -0.75 -6.67
C LEU A 53 -1.56 -1.63 -6.27
N GLY A 54 -1.36 -2.55 -5.33
CA GLY A 54 -2.43 -3.40 -4.76
C GLY A 54 -3.48 -2.58 -4.02
N GLY A 55 -3.07 -1.63 -3.17
CA GLY A 55 -3.98 -0.74 -2.44
C GLY A 55 -4.78 0.17 -3.37
N VAL A 56 -4.13 0.74 -4.40
CA VAL A 56 -4.82 1.53 -5.43
C VAL A 56 -5.83 0.69 -6.22
N ALA A 57 -5.47 -0.55 -6.57
CA ALA A 57 -6.37 -1.47 -7.27
C ALA A 57 -7.60 -1.82 -6.42
N ALA A 58 -7.40 -2.11 -5.13
CA ALA A 58 -8.48 -2.36 -4.17
C ALA A 58 -9.39 -1.14 -4.02
N ALA A 59 -8.80 0.07 -3.92
CA ALA A 59 -9.57 1.31 -3.86
C ALA A 59 -10.45 1.50 -5.09
N ILE A 60 -9.90 1.34 -6.31
CA ILE A 60 -10.66 1.46 -7.55
C ILE A 60 -11.80 0.42 -7.61
N ALA A 61 -11.55 -0.81 -7.17
CA ALA A 61 -12.57 -1.86 -7.15
C ALA A 61 -13.71 -1.51 -6.20
N ALA A 62 -13.42 -1.08 -4.98
CA ALA A 62 -14.41 -0.67 -3.99
C ALA A 62 -15.23 0.54 -4.46
N LEU A 63 -14.56 1.56 -4.98
CA LEU A 63 -15.18 2.79 -5.50
C LEU A 63 -16.13 2.52 -6.67
N ARG A 64 -15.79 1.58 -7.56
CA ARG A 64 -16.67 1.12 -8.65
C ARG A 64 -17.91 0.42 -8.15
N ASN A 65 -17.83 -0.26 -7.00
CA ASN A 65 -18.95 -0.92 -6.33
C ASN A 65 -19.78 0.04 -5.44
N GLY A 66 -19.51 1.33 -5.47
CA GLY A 66 -20.33 2.32 -4.77
C GLY A 66 -19.84 2.68 -3.36
N LEU A 67 -18.79 2.05 -2.86
CA LEU A 67 -18.26 2.29 -1.52
C LEU A 67 -17.52 3.63 -1.44
N THR A 68 -17.46 4.19 -0.23
CA THR A 68 -16.54 5.25 0.16
C THR A 68 -15.23 4.64 0.66
N VAL A 69 -14.10 5.27 0.36
CA VAL A 69 -12.78 4.72 0.66
C VAL A 69 -11.88 5.77 1.29
N VAL A 70 -11.18 5.38 2.36
CA VAL A 70 -9.97 6.07 2.81
C VAL A 70 -8.76 5.21 2.42
N LEU A 71 -7.85 5.77 1.63
CA LEU A 71 -6.61 5.14 1.22
C LEU A 71 -5.45 5.90 1.85
N THR A 72 -4.59 5.21 2.62
CA THR A 72 -3.36 5.80 3.16
C THR A 72 -2.16 5.40 2.33
N GLU A 73 -1.11 6.22 2.36
CA GLU A 73 0.18 5.94 1.77
C GLU A 73 1.27 6.56 2.64
N GLU A 74 2.33 5.80 2.94
CA GLU A 74 3.41 6.27 3.79
C GLU A 74 4.32 7.30 3.09
N THR A 75 4.48 7.14 1.78
CA THR A 75 5.25 8.06 0.94
C THR A 75 4.38 9.20 0.40
N ASP A 76 4.97 10.11 -0.35
CA ASP A 76 4.25 11.16 -1.08
C ASP A 76 3.70 10.69 -2.44
N TRP A 77 4.01 9.45 -2.86
CA TRP A 77 3.60 8.84 -4.13
C TRP A 77 2.84 7.54 -3.92
N ILE A 78 1.65 7.44 -4.47
CA ILE A 78 0.92 6.17 -4.60
C ILE A 78 1.50 5.34 -5.74
N GLY A 79 1.23 4.02 -5.74
CA GLY A 79 1.61 3.11 -6.82
C GLY A 79 2.84 2.24 -6.55
N GLY A 80 3.53 2.46 -5.42
CA GLY A 80 4.62 1.60 -4.92
C GLY A 80 5.67 1.30 -5.97
N GLN A 81 5.79 0.03 -6.39
CA GLN A 81 6.83 -0.45 -7.29
C GLN A 81 6.93 0.37 -8.59
N MET A 82 5.81 0.70 -9.21
CA MET A 82 5.77 1.40 -10.50
C MET A 82 6.05 2.91 -10.40
N THR A 83 6.07 3.45 -9.21
CA THR A 83 6.22 4.89 -8.93
C THR A 83 7.38 5.17 -8.00
N SER A 84 7.16 5.23 -6.68
CA SER A 84 8.16 5.61 -5.67
C SER A 84 9.39 4.70 -5.66
N GLN A 85 9.23 3.41 -5.96
CA GLN A 85 10.36 2.45 -6.01
C GLN A 85 11.06 2.43 -7.37
N GLY A 86 10.49 3.03 -8.43
CA GLY A 86 11.13 3.23 -9.73
C GLY A 86 11.39 1.93 -10.53
N VAL A 87 10.62 0.88 -10.28
CA VAL A 87 10.74 -0.40 -10.96
C VAL A 87 9.66 -0.53 -12.04
N PRO A 88 9.99 -0.80 -13.30
CA PRO A 88 8.99 -1.03 -14.34
C PRO A 88 8.20 -2.31 -14.04
N PRO A 89 6.98 -2.47 -14.64
CA PRO A 89 6.14 -3.62 -14.37
C PRO A 89 6.86 -4.95 -14.67
N ASP A 90 6.90 -5.84 -13.67
CA ASP A 90 7.34 -7.22 -13.85
C ASP A 90 6.13 -8.09 -14.20
N GLU A 91 6.07 -8.51 -15.46
CA GLU A 91 4.87 -9.08 -16.05
C GLU A 91 5.20 -10.35 -16.84
N HIS A 92 4.21 -11.22 -16.95
CA HIS A 92 4.36 -12.41 -17.78
C HIS A 92 4.44 -12.08 -19.31
N PRO A 93 5.01 -12.95 -20.15
CA PRO A 93 5.29 -12.66 -21.57
C PRO A 93 4.04 -12.31 -22.42
N TRP A 94 2.84 -12.74 -22.01
CA TRP A 94 1.59 -12.56 -22.76
C TRP A 94 0.74 -11.37 -22.28
N ILE A 95 1.30 -10.51 -21.44
CA ILE A 95 0.55 -9.41 -20.78
C ILE A 95 -0.16 -8.49 -21.79
N GLU A 96 0.36 -8.35 -23.01
CA GLU A 96 -0.25 -7.50 -24.03
C GLU A 96 -1.57 -8.06 -24.57
N THR A 97 -1.77 -9.36 -24.50
CA THR A 97 -2.95 -10.01 -25.10
C THR A 97 -3.87 -10.65 -24.10
N THR A 98 -3.38 -11.17 -22.97
CA THR A 98 -4.16 -11.96 -22.02
C THR A 98 -3.64 -11.79 -20.59
N GLY A 99 -4.36 -12.34 -19.62
CA GLY A 99 -3.90 -12.50 -18.24
C GLY A 99 -3.96 -11.24 -17.36
N ALA A 100 -4.60 -10.16 -17.81
CA ALA A 100 -4.75 -8.93 -17.00
C ALA A 100 -6.21 -8.50 -16.85
N PRO A 101 -6.63 -8.02 -15.67
CA PRO A 101 -7.95 -7.43 -15.50
C PRO A 101 -8.07 -6.10 -16.27
N LYS A 102 -9.30 -5.70 -16.59
CA LYS A 102 -9.57 -4.48 -17.36
C LYS A 102 -8.94 -3.23 -16.74
N SER A 103 -8.95 -3.11 -15.41
CA SER A 103 -8.36 -1.96 -14.70
C SER A 103 -6.86 -1.86 -14.91
N TYR A 104 -6.15 -2.98 -14.91
CA TYR A 104 -4.71 -2.99 -15.16
C TYR A 104 -4.38 -2.65 -16.61
N ARG A 105 -5.18 -3.14 -17.58
CA ARG A 105 -5.06 -2.73 -18.97
C ARG A 105 -5.25 -1.24 -19.14
N LEU A 106 -6.26 -0.65 -18.48
CA LEU A 106 -6.49 0.80 -18.51
C LEU A 106 -5.29 1.59 -17.97
N LEU A 107 -4.61 1.09 -16.91
CA LEU A 107 -3.38 1.71 -16.42
C LEU A 107 -2.26 1.66 -17.47
N ARG A 108 -2.03 0.49 -18.06
CA ARG A 108 -1.00 0.31 -19.10
C ARG A 108 -1.25 1.21 -20.32
N ASP A 109 -2.48 1.20 -20.81
CA ASP A 109 -2.90 2.03 -21.95
C ASP A 109 -2.85 3.53 -21.59
N GLY A 110 -3.22 3.88 -20.37
CA GLY A 110 -3.10 5.23 -19.83
C GLY A 110 -1.67 5.76 -19.88
N ILE A 111 -0.69 4.93 -19.44
CA ILE A 111 0.73 5.27 -19.50
C ILE A 111 1.16 5.52 -20.96
N ARG A 112 0.86 4.61 -21.89
CA ARG A 112 1.18 4.78 -23.30
C ARG A 112 0.55 6.02 -23.90
N ASN A 113 -0.75 6.24 -23.62
CA ASN A 113 -1.49 7.39 -24.09
C ASN A 113 -0.96 8.70 -23.50
N TYR A 114 -0.46 8.70 -22.26
CA TYR A 114 0.21 9.87 -21.70
C TYR A 114 1.41 10.31 -22.55
N TYR A 115 2.27 9.37 -22.95
CA TYR A 115 3.40 9.66 -23.84
C TYR A 115 2.94 10.11 -25.22
N LYS A 116 1.93 9.44 -25.81
CA LYS A 116 1.38 9.80 -27.11
C LYS A 116 0.81 11.23 -27.15
N ARG A 117 0.25 11.72 -26.03
CA ARG A 117 -0.31 13.07 -25.90
C ARG A 117 0.73 14.13 -25.58
N ASN A 118 1.70 13.82 -24.74
CA ASN A 118 2.50 14.84 -24.07
C ASN A 118 3.98 14.88 -24.52
N TYR A 119 4.44 13.87 -25.27
CA TYR A 119 5.84 13.80 -25.71
C TYR A 119 5.97 13.98 -27.23
N PRO A 120 7.08 14.56 -27.71
CA PRO A 120 7.33 14.78 -29.12
C PRO A 120 7.76 13.47 -29.83
N LEU A 121 6.85 12.52 -29.92
CA LEU A 121 7.09 11.23 -30.55
C LEU A 121 7.01 11.33 -32.07
N ILE A 122 7.82 10.53 -32.77
CA ILE A 122 7.69 10.32 -34.20
C ILE A 122 6.36 9.62 -34.53
N ASN A 123 5.88 9.76 -35.77
CA ASN A 123 4.57 9.22 -36.18
C ASN A 123 4.46 7.70 -36.04
N GLU A 124 5.54 6.96 -36.25
CA GLU A 124 5.58 5.52 -36.07
C GLU A 124 5.34 5.13 -34.61
N ALA A 125 6.03 5.77 -33.66
CA ALA A 125 5.87 5.54 -32.23
C ALA A 125 4.44 5.92 -31.76
N LYS A 126 3.86 7.01 -32.28
CA LYS A 126 2.47 7.42 -31.96
C LYS A 126 1.44 6.36 -32.38
N ARG A 127 1.68 5.64 -33.47
CA ARG A 127 0.80 4.58 -34.00
C ARG A 127 1.03 3.21 -33.37
N ASN A 128 2.10 3.05 -32.60
CA ASN A 128 2.41 1.77 -31.95
C ASN A 128 1.53 1.58 -30.71
N ASP A 129 0.63 0.60 -30.73
CA ASP A 129 -0.23 0.24 -29.60
C ASP A 129 0.56 -0.41 -28.45
N TYR A 130 1.69 -1.00 -28.75
CA TYR A 130 2.60 -1.64 -27.79
C TYR A 130 3.84 -0.77 -27.51
N LEU A 131 3.70 0.55 -27.62
CA LEU A 131 4.80 1.47 -27.32
C LEU A 131 5.44 1.16 -25.96
N ASN A 132 6.76 0.97 -25.96
CA ASN A 132 7.61 0.89 -24.78
C ASN A 132 8.40 2.20 -24.63
N PRO A 133 7.89 3.20 -23.91
CA PRO A 133 8.44 4.56 -23.95
C PRO A 133 9.91 4.66 -23.52
N GLY A 134 10.29 3.88 -22.52
CA GLY A 134 11.66 3.85 -22.02
C GLY A 134 12.60 2.95 -22.82
N ALA A 135 12.11 2.23 -23.84
CA ALA A 135 12.88 1.31 -24.68
C ALA A 135 13.75 0.29 -23.91
N GLY A 136 13.47 0.05 -22.64
CA GLY A 136 14.17 -0.93 -21.82
C GLY A 136 13.82 -2.36 -22.18
N LYS A 137 14.69 -3.31 -21.78
CA LYS A 137 14.53 -4.74 -22.08
C LYS A 137 13.92 -5.55 -20.95
N VAL A 138 13.78 -4.95 -19.75
CA VAL A 138 13.32 -5.61 -18.52
C VAL A 138 11.80 -5.69 -18.42
N SER A 139 11.09 -4.89 -19.18
CA SER A 139 9.63 -4.87 -19.24
C SER A 139 9.16 -4.48 -20.63
N ARG A 140 7.92 -4.87 -20.99
CA ARG A 140 7.26 -4.41 -22.21
C ARG A 140 6.69 -2.98 -22.08
N LEU A 141 6.74 -2.42 -20.87
CA LEU A 141 6.28 -1.07 -20.55
C LEU A 141 7.26 -0.37 -19.59
N CYS A 142 8.48 -0.12 -20.05
CA CYS A 142 9.39 0.77 -19.32
C CYS A 142 8.90 2.22 -19.48
N HIS A 143 8.80 2.93 -18.38
CA HIS A 143 8.24 4.28 -18.35
C HIS A 143 8.86 5.11 -17.21
N GLU A 144 8.69 6.41 -17.27
CA GLU A 144 9.06 7.27 -16.16
C GLU A 144 8.09 7.07 -14.98
N PRO A 145 8.57 6.89 -13.75
CA PRO A 145 7.71 6.70 -12.58
C PRO A 145 6.66 7.80 -12.40
N LYS A 146 7.00 9.06 -12.70
CA LYS A 146 6.06 10.20 -12.64
C LYS A 146 4.90 10.08 -13.62
N VAL A 147 5.10 9.43 -14.76
CA VAL A 147 4.03 9.20 -15.73
C VAL A 147 3.03 8.17 -15.18
N ALA A 148 3.50 7.08 -14.60
CA ALA A 148 2.62 6.13 -13.93
C ALA A 148 1.83 6.80 -12.79
N LEU A 149 2.49 7.62 -11.99
CA LEU A 149 1.86 8.38 -10.91
C LEU A 149 0.75 9.30 -11.46
N ALA A 150 1.00 10.04 -12.53
CA ALA A 150 0.01 10.92 -13.15
C ALA A 150 -1.21 10.12 -13.63
N VAL A 151 -1.00 8.96 -14.27
CA VAL A 151 -2.09 8.10 -14.74
C VAL A 151 -2.90 7.51 -13.59
N LEU A 152 -2.26 7.09 -12.48
CA LEU A 152 -2.98 6.65 -11.29
C LEU A 152 -3.86 7.77 -10.73
N TYR A 153 -3.37 9.00 -10.69
CA TYR A 153 -4.19 10.15 -10.30
C TYR A 153 -5.34 10.41 -11.28
N GLU A 154 -5.12 10.31 -12.61
CA GLU A 154 -6.20 10.40 -13.61
C GLU A 154 -7.30 9.36 -13.33
N MET A 155 -6.93 8.11 -12.99
CA MET A 155 -7.89 7.05 -12.67
C MET A 155 -8.66 7.29 -11.37
N LEU A 156 -8.07 7.95 -10.38
CA LEU A 156 -8.67 8.24 -9.08
C LEU A 156 -9.42 9.58 -9.04
N ALA A 157 -9.11 10.50 -9.93
CA ALA A 157 -9.65 11.88 -9.94
C ALA A 157 -11.18 11.96 -9.84
N PRO A 158 -11.98 11.15 -10.54
CA PRO A 158 -13.44 11.20 -10.43
C PRO A 158 -13.94 10.90 -9.01
N TYR A 159 -13.24 10.05 -8.29
CA TYR A 159 -13.62 9.63 -6.94
C TYR A 159 -13.13 10.62 -5.88
N ILE A 160 -11.96 11.22 -6.10
CA ILE A 160 -11.46 12.31 -5.24
C ILE A 160 -12.36 13.53 -5.37
N SER A 161 -12.72 13.94 -6.59
CA SER A 161 -13.54 15.13 -6.84
C SER A 161 -14.96 15.02 -6.30
N THR A 162 -15.49 13.80 -6.22
CA THR A 162 -16.83 13.54 -5.65
C THR A 162 -16.81 13.28 -4.13
N GLY A 163 -15.64 13.31 -3.50
CA GLY A 163 -15.48 13.04 -2.07
C GLY A 163 -15.63 11.56 -1.67
N ARG A 164 -15.73 10.65 -2.65
CA ARG A 164 -15.83 9.21 -2.39
C ARG A 164 -14.51 8.55 -2.04
N LEU A 165 -13.40 9.16 -2.45
CA LEU A 165 -12.05 8.76 -2.07
C LEU A 165 -11.39 9.86 -1.27
N THR A 166 -10.99 9.55 -0.03
CA THR A 166 -10.06 10.34 0.76
C THR A 166 -8.68 9.71 0.67
N LEU A 167 -7.73 10.41 0.02
CA LEU A 167 -6.35 9.95 -0.12
C LEU A 167 -5.45 10.68 0.89
N LEU A 168 -4.85 9.93 1.81
CA LEU A 168 -3.98 10.42 2.87
C LEU A 168 -2.54 9.96 2.62
N LYS A 169 -1.75 10.80 1.98
CA LYS A 169 -0.31 10.56 1.77
C LYS A 169 0.50 10.95 3.00
N GLU A 170 1.68 10.34 3.15
CA GLU A 170 2.58 10.54 4.29
C GLU A 170 1.90 10.24 5.63
N HIS A 171 1.10 9.15 5.61
CA HIS A 171 0.42 8.62 6.78
C HIS A 171 0.73 7.16 6.95
N LYS A 172 1.11 6.75 8.16
CA LYS A 172 1.36 5.36 8.52
C LYS A 172 0.46 4.88 9.65
N PRO A 173 0.15 3.58 9.71
CA PRO A 173 -0.53 2.99 10.86
C PRO A 173 0.41 2.98 12.06
N ILE A 174 -0.13 3.23 13.26
CA ILE A 174 0.64 3.21 14.52
C ILE A 174 -0.02 2.40 15.62
N ASP A 175 -1.31 2.12 15.52
CA ASP A 175 -2.05 1.29 16.49
C ASP A 175 -3.34 0.77 15.84
N ALA A 176 -3.79 -0.41 16.26
CA ALA A 176 -5.06 -0.99 15.89
C ALA A 176 -5.87 -1.37 17.14
N ASP A 177 -7.14 -0.96 17.18
CA ASP A 177 -8.09 -1.39 18.20
C ASP A 177 -8.80 -2.66 17.73
N VAL A 178 -8.40 -3.78 18.30
CA VAL A 178 -8.92 -5.11 17.94
C VAL A 178 -9.67 -5.69 19.11
N LYS A 179 -10.89 -6.13 18.88
CA LYS A 179 -11.71 -6.85 19.87
C LYS A 179 -12.05 -8.24 19.32
N ASN A 180 -11.64 -9.25 20.03
CA ASN A 180 -11.70 -10.65 19.59
C ASN A 180 -10.93 -10.82 18.26
N THR A 181 -11.62 -11.06 17.16
CA THR A 181 -11.10 -11.24 15.80
C THR A 181 -11.46 -10.08 14.86
N GLU A 182 -12.04 -9.01 15.38
CA GLU A 182 -12.52 -7.88 14.60
C GLU A 182 -11.68 -6.64 14.85
N VAL A 183 -11.28 -5.93 13.79
CA VAL A 183 -10.64 -4.63 13.85
C VAL A 183 -11.72 -3.55 13.93
N ASN A 184 -11.79 -2.83 15.05
CA ASN A 184 -12.76 -1.75 15.24
C ASN A 184 -12.28 -0.43 14.65
N SER A 185 -10.99 -0.17 14.73
CA SER A 185 -10.39 1.06 14.22
C SER A 185 -8.88 0.95 14.13
N ILE A 186 -8.30 1.78 13.28
CA ILE A 186 -6.85 1.95 13.14
C ILE A 186 -6.50 3.39 13.49
N THR A 187 -5.43 3.60 14.23
CA THR A 187 -4.85 4.91 14.42
C THR A 187 -3.73 5.13 13.42
N ILE A 188 -3.89 6.13 12.57
CA ILE A 188 -2.87 6.56 11.60
C ILE A 188 -2.22 7.85 12.07
N GLN A 189 -0.95 8.05 11.70
CA GLN A 189 -0.18 9.23 12.02
C GLN A 189 0.34 9.90 10.75
N SER A 190 0.13 11.22 10.66
CA SER A 190 0.77 12.06 9.65
C SER A 190 2.27 12.16 9.92
N LEU A 191 3.08 11.85 8.93
CA LEU A 191 4.55 11.96 9.03
C LEU A 191 5.03 13.42 8.98
N ARG A 192 4.20 14.34 8.46
CA ARG A 192 4.52 15.77 8.43
C ARG A 192 4.20 16.49 9.73
N SER A 193 3.01 16.25 10.26
CA SER A 193 2.50 17.04 11.40
C SER A 193 2.51 16.28 12.72
N ASN A 194 2.80 14.98 12.70
CA ASN A 194 2.65 14.04 13.82
C ASN A 194 1.21 13.94 14.38
N GLN A 195 0.24 14.52 13.68
CA GLN A 195 -1.18 14.40 14.05
C GLN A 195 -1.64 12.96 13.94
N LYS A 196 -2.44 12.52 14.92
CA LYS A 196 -3.00 11.17 14.98
C LYS A 196 -4.49 11.22 14.66
N THR A 197 -4.90 10.38 13.72
CA THR A 197 -6.30 10.28 13.28
C THR A 197 -6.81 8.87 13.54
N LYS A 198 -7.95 8.76 14.20
CA LYS A 198 -8.67 7.48 14.34
C LYS A 198 -9.48 7.23 13.08
N LEU A 199 -9.22 6.10 12.43
CA LEU A 199 -9.92 5.66 11.24
C LEU A 199 -10.83 4.47 11.60
N THR A 200 -12.14 4.63 11.38
CA THR A 200 -13.15 3.58 11.54
C THR A 200 -13.73 3.21 10.20
N ALA A 201 -13.95 1.93 9.96
CA ALA A 201 -14.52 1.44 8.72
C ALA A 201 -15.29 0.13 8.96
N ASP A 202 -16.18 -0.22 8.02
CA ASP A 202 -16.85 -1.51 8.05
C ASP A 202 -15.89 -2.65 7.66
N TYR A 203 -14.89 -2.34 6.80
CA TYR A 203 -13.84 -3.26 6.39
C TYR A 203 -12.47 -2.57 6.37
N PHE A 204 -11.43 -3.37 6.64
CA PHE A 204 -10.03 -2.95 6.57
C PHE A 204 -9.24 -3.84 5.62
N VAL A 205 -8.38 -3.24 4.81
CA VAL A 205 -7.43 -3.93 3.93
C VAL A 205 -6.03 -3.53 4.31
N ASP A 206 -5.22 -4.51 4.71
CA ASP A 206 -3.77 -4.33 4.81
C ASP A 206 -3.17 -4.47 3.41
N ALA A 207 -2.68 -3.36 2.88
CA ALA A 207 -1.96 -3.26 1.63
C ALA A 207 -0.58 -2.60 1.84
N THR A 208 -0.06 -2.66 3.08
CA THR A 208 1.28 -2.19 3.41
C THR A 208 2.32 -3.12 2.80
N GLU A 209 3.52 -2.60 2.57
CA GLU A 209 4.61 -3.40 1.97
C GLU A 209 5.12 -4.49 2.92
N LEU A 210 4.97 -4.32 4.23
CA LEU A 210 5.53 -5.22 5.25
C LEU A 210 4.46 -6.01 6.02
N GLY A 211 3.16 -5.75 5.78
CA GLY A 211 2.08 -6.34 6.57
C GLY A 211 2.05 -5.74 7.99
N ASP A 212 1.95 -4.42 8.07
CA ASP A 212 2.08 -3.66 9.32
C ASP A 212 0.79 -3.64 10.16
N LEU A 213 -0.30 -4.23 9.66
CA LEU A 213 -1.59 -4.28 10.32
C LEU A 213 -1.86 -5.61 11.02
#